data_456ec2c68a6f2dc9f8e2800ca867feed
#
_entry.id   456ec2c68a6f2dc9f8e2800ca867feed
#
_cell.length_a   1.000
_cell.length_b   1.000
_cell.length_c   1.000
_cell.angle_alpha   90.00
_cell.angle_beta   90.00
_cell.angle_gamma   90.00
#
_symmetry.space_group_name_H-M   'P 1'
#
loop_
_entity.id
_entity.type
_entity.pdbx_description
1 polymer ?
#
loop_
_entity_poly.entity_id
_entity_poly.type
_entity_poly.pdbx_seq_one_letter_code
_entity_poly.pdbx_strand_id
1 'polypeptide(L)'
;MNKPEKKQMQNVSFKNIDELLEFLPADELRIVELLRKIIFSCIPDIEEKFSYNVPFYKRHSNICYIWPSSVQWGNVKLRGVQFGFNKGYLMQDDINWLEKGNRKQVFCKTFHSLKDVDIDLLKAYIFEAVIVDEDDFKKKRKK
;
A
#
# COMPACT_ATOMS: atom_id res chain seq x y z
N MET A 1 -29.60 -23.07 -17.13
CA MET A 1 -29.79 -21.67 -16.77
C MET A 1 -28.57 -21.19 -15.98
N ASN A 2 -27.87 -20.28 -16.55
CA ASN A 2 -26.62 -19.81 -15.90
C ASN A 2 -26.94 -18.83 -14.79
N LYS A 3 -26.48 -19.14 -13.59
CA LYS A 3 -26.47 -18.13 -12.54
C LYS A 3 -25.58 -16.98 -12.99
N PRO A 4 -26.00 -15.71 -12.79
CA PRO A 4 -25.11 -14.62 -13.09
C PRO A 4 -23.84 -14.84 -12.27
N GLU A 5 -22.72 -14.93 -12.94
CA GLU A 5 -21.44 -15.05 -12.27
C GLU A 5 -21.24 -13.84 -11.37
N LYS A 6 -20.90 -14.08 -10.10
CA LYS A 6 -20.48 -13.00 -9.24
C LYS A 6 -19.27 -12.35 -9.88
N LYS A 7 -19.36 -11.06 -10.14
CA LYS A 7 -18.26 -10.29 -10.66
C LYS A 7 -17.07 -10.42 -9.71
N GLN A 8 -16.03 -11.08 -10.15
CA GLN A 8 -14.84 -11.23 -9.34
C GLN A 8 -14.09 -9.90 -9.31
N MET A 9 -13.80 -9.40 -8.10
CA MET A 9 -13.03 -8.17 -7.94
C MET A 9 -11.57 -8.38 -8.34
N GLN A 10 -11.07 -9.59 -8.19
CA GLN A 10 -9.70 -9.96 -8.56
C GLN A 10 -9.72 -11.26 -9.36
N ASN A 11 -8.88 -11.30 -10.41
CA ASN A 11 -8.75 -12.47 -11.28
C ASN A 11 -7.59 -13.38 -10.89
N VAL A 12 -6.90 -13.08 -9.80
CA VAL A 12 -5.75 -13.84 -9.29
C VAL A 12 -6.02 -14.25 -7.85
N SER A 13 -5.33 -15.29 -7.40
CA SER A 13 -5.36 -15.72 -6.01
C SER A 13 -3.97 -16.24 -5.63
N PHE A 14 -3.31 -15.54 -4.72
CA PHE A 14 -1.99 -15.92 -4.24
C PHE A 14 -2.06 -16.35 -2.78
N LYS A 15 -1.27 -17.34 -2.40
CA LYS A 15 -1.19 -17.84 -1.03
C LYS A 15 -0.35 -16.92 -0.16
N ASN A 16 0.66 -16.29 -0.73
CA ASN A 16 1.64 -15.50 0.02
C ASN A 16 2.33 -14.50 -0.89
N ILE A 17 3.20 -13.68 -0.29
CA ILE A 17 3.94 -12.65 -1.02
C ILE A 17 4.85 -13.24 -2.10
N ASP A 18 5.42 -14.41 -1.87
CA ASP A 18 6.34 -15.01 -2.84
C ASP A 18 5.63 -15.33 -4.16
N GLU A 19 4.38 -15.82 -4.09
CA GLU A 19 3.60 -16.08 -5.30
C GLU A 19 3.27 -14.78 -6.03
N LEU A 20 2.98 -13.70 -5.30
CA LEU A 20 2.78 -12.39 -5.92
C LEU A 20 4.05 -11.94 -6.65
N LEU A 21 5.20 -12.03 -5.99
CA LEU A 21 6.46 -11.57 -6.57
C LEU A 21 6.81 -12.35 -7.85
N GLU A 22 6.53 -13.65 -7.87
CA GLU A 22 6.74 -14.47 -9.07
C GLU A 22 5.81 -14.08 -10.23
N PHE A 23 4.61 -13.61 -9.90
CA PHE A 23 3.61 -13.22 -10.89
C PHE A 23 3.92 -11.87 -11.55
N LEU A 24 4.56 -10.94 -10.84
CA LEU A 24 4.70 -9.57 -11.29
C LEU A 24 5.63 -9.43 -12.49
N PRO A 25 5.28 -8.55 -13.46
CA PRO A 25 6.22 -8.15 -14.50
C PRO A 25 7.47 -7.51 -13.88
N ALA A 26 8.60 -7.59 -14.57
CA ALA A 26 9.89 -7.16 -14.04
C ALA A 26 9.92 -5.71 -13.57
N ASP A 27 9.26 -4.81 -14.28
CA ASP A 27 9.23 -3.39 -13.92
C ASP A 27 8.47 -3.15 -12.61
N GLU A 28 7.30 -3.79 -12.45
CA GLU A 28 6.54 -3.70 -11.19
C GLU A 28 7.28 -4.38 -10.05
N LEU A 29 7.88 -5.54 -10.31
CA LEU A 29 8.63 -6.29 -9.31
C LEU A 29 9.75 -5.45 -8.70
N ARG A 30 10.51 -4.76 -9.52
CA ARG A 30 11.62 -3.92 -9.04
C ARG A 30 11.14 -2.80 -8.12
N ILE A 31 10.01 -2.17 -8.46
CA ILE A 31 9.43 -1.12 -7.64
C ILE A 31 8.96 -1.72 -6.32
N VAL A 32 8.23 -2.83 -6.37
CA VAL A 32 7.71 -3.50 -5.18
C VAL A 32 8.86 -3.90 -4.24
N GLU A 33 9.93 -4.49 -4.77
CA GLU A 33 11.09 -4.89 -3.97
C GLU A 33 11.75 -3.69 -3.30
N LEU A 34 11.90 -2.58 -4.02
CA LEU A 34 12.45 -1.34 -3.44
C LEU A 34 11.57 -0.81 -2.33
N LEU A 35 10.27 -0.74 -2.55
CA LEU A 35 9.32 -0.23 -1.55
C LEU A 35 9.31 -1.11 -0.29
N ARG A 36 9.33 -2.43 -0.45
CA ARG A 36 9.43 -3.35 0.69
C ARG A 36 10.70 -3.10 1.49
N LYS A 37 11.82 -2.98 0.80
CA LYS A 37 13.11 -2.72 1.45
C LYS A 37 13.09 -1.41 2.25
N ILE A 38 12.48 -0.37 1.69
CA ILE A 38 12.36 0.92 2.37
C ILE A 38 11.50 0.77 3.63
N ILE A 39 10.35 0.10 3.53
CA ILE A 39 9.46 -0.11 4.67
C ILE A 39 10.19 -0.83 5.81
N PHE A 40 10.85 -1.95 5.52
CA PHE A 40 11.56 -2.72 6.54
C PHE A 40 12.76 -1.98 7.12
N SER A 41 13.38 -1.09 6.34
CA SER A 41 14.47 -0.26 6.85
C SER A 41 13.98 0.81 7.83
N CYS A 42 12.76 1.34 7.59
CA CYS A 42 12.15 2.34 8.47
C CYS A 42 11.54 1.72 9.72
N ILE A 43 10.95 0.54 9.59
CA ILE A 43 10.19 -0.10 10.66
C ILE A 43 10.60 -1.59 10.71
N PRO A 44 11.76 -1.91 11.32
CA PRO A 44 12.27 -3.30 11.28
C PRO A 44 11.34 -4.34 11.87
N ASP A 45 10.49 -3.96 12.83
CA ASP A 45 9.55 -4.88 13.51
C ASP A 45 8.15 -4.89 12.91
N ILE A 46 7.96 -4.28 11.74
CA ILE A 46 6.64 -4.21 11.10
C ILE A 46 6.18 -5.61 10.68
N GLU A 47 4.89 -5.87 10.84
CA GLU A 47 4.26 -7.11 10.38
C GLU A 47 3.79 -6.93 8.93
N GLU A 48 4.29 -7.79 8.03
CA GLU A 48 3.83 -7.83 6.65
C GLU A 48 2.70 -8.85 6.56
N LYS A 49 1.50 -8.36 6.26
CA LYS A 49 0.30 -9.21 6.11
C LYS A 49 -0.11 -9.24 4.65
N PHE A 50 -0.50 -10.42 4.19
CA PHE A 50 -0.96 -10.59 2.81
C PHE A 50 -2.49 -10.56 2.80
N SER A 51 -3.06 -9.57 2.11
CA SER A 51 -4.51 -9.39 2.03
C SER A 51 -4.87 -8.80 0.67
N TYR A 52 -5.99 -9.22 0.11
CA TYR A 52 -6.40 -8.80 -1.25
C TYR A 52 -5.32 -9.07 -2.30
N ASN A 53 -4.52 -10.11 -2.08
CA ASN A 53 -3.40 -10.52 -2.95
C ASN A 53 -2.25 -9.51 -3.01
N VAL A 54 -2.15 -8.61 -2.03
CA VAL A 54 -1.07 -7.62 -1.93
C VAL A 54 -0.59 -7.49 -0.48
N PRO A 55 0.63 -6.96 -0.26
CA PRO A 55 1.14 -6.81 1.10
C PRO A 55 0.62 -5.56 1.79
N PHE A 56 0.15 -5.74 3.01
CA PHE A 56 -0.19 -4.66 3.94
C PHE A 56 0.79 -4.71 5.11
N TYR A 57 1.07 -3.56 5.69
CA TYR A 57 2.07 -3.41 6.76
C TYR A 57 1.41 -2.87 8.01
N LYS A 58 1.52 -3.62 9.10
CA LYS A 58 0.75 -3.38 10.33
C LYS A 58 1.64 -3.24 11.54
N ARG A 59 1.29 -2.30 12.42
CA ARG A 59 1.76 -2.23 13.81
C ARG A 59 0.54 -2.35 14.73
N HIS A 60 -0.02 -1.23 15.20
CA HIS A 60 -1.31 -1.26 15.92
C HIS A 60 -2.46 -1.50 14.95
N SER A 61 -2.39 -0.86 13.80
CA SER A 61 -3.31 -1.04 12.69
C SER A 61 -2.53 -1.03 11.39
N ASN A 62 -3.21 -1.23 10.26
CA ASN A 62 -2.56 -1.14 8.96
C ASN A 62 -2.06 0.28 8.74
N ILE A 63 -0.78 0.43 8.46
CA ILE A 63 -0.10 1.71 8.25
C ILE A 63 -0.06 2.03 6.76
N CYS A 64 0.36 1.07 5.95
CA CYS A 64 0.53 1.25 4.52
C CYS A 64 0.40 -0.06 3.77
N TYR A 65 0.35 0.03 2.45
CA TYR A 65 0.28 -1.14 1.59
C TYR A 65 0.96 -0.84 0.26
N ILE A 66 1.28 -1.91 -0.48
CA ILE A 66 1.83 -1.80 -1.84
C ILE A 66 0.88 -2.50 -2.79
N TRP A 67 0.40 -1.80 -3.82
CA TRP A 67 -0.55 -2.36 -4.78
C TRP A 67 -0.01 -2.22 -6.20
N PRO A 68 0.55 -3.30 -6.77
CA PRO A 68 1.00 -3.28 -8.17
C PRO A 68 -0.20 -3.35 -9.12
N SER A 69 -0.11 -2.65 -10.24
CA SER A 69 -1.23 -2.53 -11.18
C SER A 69 -1.64 -3.86 -11.81
N SER A 70 -0.75 -4.85 -11.86
CA SER A 70 -1.07 -6.18 -12.39
C SER A 70 -2.04 -6.97 -11.50
N VAL A 71 -2.24 -6.52 -10.25
CA VAL A 71 -3.27 -7.08 -9.37
C VAL A 71 -4.51 -6.23 -9.50
N GLN A 72 -5.54 -6.80 -10.14
CA GLN A 72 -6.77 -6.07 -10.44
C GLN A 72 -7.61 -5.78 -9.20
N TRP A 73 -8.37 -4.71 -9.28
CA TRP A 73 -9.46 -4.43 -8.36
C TRP A 73 -10.68 -4.03 -9.18
N GLY A 74 -11.59 -4.98 -9.38
CA GLY A 74 -12.82 -4.78 -10.16
C GLY A 74 -12.52 -4.32 -11.58
N ASN A 75 -13.18 -3.25 -12.00
CA ASN A 75 -12.99 -2.64 -13.32
C ASN A 75 -12.08 -1.43 -13.29
N VAL A 76 -11.46 -1.15 -12.14
CA VAL A 76 -10.58 0.01 -12.00
C VAL A 76 -9.31 -0.25 -12.80
N LYS A 77 -8.95 0.69 -13.68
CA LYS A 77 -7.69 0.65 -14.39
C LYS A 77 -6.61 1.22 -13.51
N LEU A 78 -5.71 0.35 -13.06
CA LEU A 78 -4.57 0.74 -12.25
C LEU A 78 -3.35 0.91 -13.14
N ARG A 79 -2.44 1.80 -12.74
CA ARG A 79 -1.16 2.03 -13.43
C ARG A 79 -0.05 2.09 -12.41
N GLY A 80 1.12 1.57 -12.78
CA GLY A 80 2.30 1.60 -11.94
C GLY A 80 2.11 0.78 -10.68
N VAL A 81 2.79 1.20 -9.62
CA VAL A 81 2.69 0.59 -8.30
C VAL A 81 2.24 1.65 -7.31
N GLN A 82 1.12 1.40 -6.64
CA GLN A 82 0.59 2.34 -5.65
C GLN A 82 1.15 2.00 -4.27
N PHE A 83 1.59 3.04 -3.56
CA PHE A 83 1.94 2.96 -2.16
C PHE A 83 0.84 3.70 -1.40
N GLY A 84 0.04 2.97 -0.64
CA GLY A 84 -1.10 3.55 0.06
C GLY A 84 -0.81 3.74 1.54
N PHE A 85 -1.31 4.85 2.08
CA PHE A 85 -1.29 5.14 3.52
C PHE A 85 -2.71 4.99 4.04
N ASN A 86 -2.93 4.00 4.90
CA ASN A 86 -4.27 3.64 5.36
C ASN A 86 -4.96 4.77 6.12
N LYS A 87 -4.18 5.60 6.82
CA LYS A 87 -4.69 6.77 7.54
C LYS A 87 -4.11 8.06 6.97
N GLY A 88 -4.04 8.12 5.63
CA GLY A 88 -3.53 9.30 4.94
C GLY A 88 -4.23 10.59 5.35
N TYR A 89 -5.52 10.50 5.68
CA TYR A 89 -6.32 11.66 6.10
C TYR A 89 -5.85 12.29 7.41
N LEU A 90 -5.08 11.57 8.22
CA LEU A 90 -4.51 12.08 9.46
C LEU A 90 -3.07 12.59 9.30
N MET A 91 -2.52 12.42 8.11
CA MET A 91 -1.14 12.85 7.84
C MET A 91 -1.10 14.30 7.38
N GLN A 92 -0.02 14.99 7.75
CA GLN A 92 0.26 16.32 7.21
C GLN A 92 0.94 16.14 5.86
N ASP A 93 0.33 16.68 4.83
CA ASP A 93 0.84 16.61 3.48
C ASP A 93 0.97 18.03 2.92
N ASP A 94 1.86 18.80 3.54
CA ASP A 94 1.99 20.23 3.27
C ASP A 94 2.38 20.51 1.82
N ILE A 95 3.09 19.58 1.19
CA ILE A 95 3.52 19.74 -0.20
C ILE A 95 2.55 19.11 -1.20
N ASN A 96 1.41 18.60 -0.71
CA ASN A 96 0.39 17.95 -1.54
C ASN A 96 0.96 16.82 -2.40
N TRP A 97 1.77 15.96 -1.76
CA TRP A 97 2.44 14.84 -2.43
C TRP A 97 1.52 13.65 -2.65
N LEU A 98 0.58 13.43 -1.72
CA LEU A 98 -0.32 12.29 -1.77
C LEU A 98 -1.46 12.51 -2.77
N GLU A 99 -1.81 11.44 -3.46
CA GLU A 99 -2.94 11.40 -4.40
C GLU A 99 -4.20 11.02 -3.61
N LYS A 100 -5.12 11.93 -3.54
CA LYS A 100 -6.34 11.74 -2.73
C LYS A 100 -7.51 11.22 -3.56
N GLY A 101 -7.66 11.68 -4.79
CA GLY A 101 -8.80 11.34 -5.63
C GLY A 101 -10.10 11.65 -4.91
N ASN A 102 -11.04 10.73 -4.96
CA ASN A 102 -12.32 10.84 -4.27
C ASN A 102 -12.32 10.11 -2.92
N ARG A 103 -11.15 9.70 -2.44
CA ARG A 103 -11.03 8.94 -1.20
C ARG A 103 -11.04 9.87 0.00
N LYS A 104 -11.62 9.39 1.11
CA LYS A 104 -11.73 10.16 2.35
C LYS A 104 -10.70 9.80 3.40
N GLN A 105 -10.11 8.61 3.33
CA GLN A 105 -9.20 8.12 4.36
C GLN A 105 -7.86 7.65 3.80
N VAL A 106 -7.91 6.80 2.80
CA VAL A 106 -6.70 6.19 2.24
C VAL A 106 -6.19 7.06 1.11
N PHE A 107 -4.98 7.57 1.25
CA PHE A 107 -4.32 8.36 0.20
C PHE A 107 -3.08 7.62 -0.24
N CYS A 108 -2.70 7.78 -1.50
CA CYS A 108 -1.60 7.00 -2.06
C CYS A 108 -0.63 7.84 -2.87
N LYS A 109 0.49 7.23 -3.19
CA LYS A 109 1.45 7.74 -4.16
C LYS A 109 1.69 6.67 -5.19
N THR A 110 1.61 7.01 -6.46
CA THR A 110 1.82 6.06 -7.56
C THR A 110 3.22 6.23 -8.12
N PHE A 111 3.93 5.11 -8.26
CA PHE A 111 5.27 5.07 -8.84
C PHE A 111 5.21 4.29 -10.14
N HIS A 112 5.65 4.91 -11.25
CA HIS A 112 5.66 4.28 -12.57
C HIS A 112 7.02 3.70 -12.92
N SER A 113 8.07 4.14 -12.22
CA SER A 113 9.44 3.65 -12.42
C SER A 113 10.23 3.81 -11.14
N LEU A 114 11.41 3.17 -11.08
CA LEU A 114 12.32 3.33 -9.95
C LEU A 114 12.74 4.78 -9.76
N LYS A 115 12.85 5.52 -10.85
CA LYS A 115 13.25 6.95 -10.81
C LYS A 115 12.23 7.83 -10.10
N ASP A 116 10.97 7.41 -10.07
CA ASP A 116 9.91 8.18 -9.41
C ASP A 116 9.99 8.10 -7.89
N VAL A 117 10.74 7.14 -7.35
CA VAL A 117 10.80 6.92 -5.91
C VAL A 117 11.83 7.86 -5.29
N ASP A 118 11.34 8.92 -4.65
CA ASP A 118 12.16 9.78 -3.79
C ASP A 118 12.28 9.09 -2.44
N ILE A 119 13.41 8.40 -2.23
CA ILE A 119 13.59 7.52 -1.07
C ILE A 119 13.47 8.31 0.24
N ASP A 120 14.14 9.45 0.34
CA ASP A 120 14.15 10.23 1.57
C ASP A 120 12.77 10.80 1.89
N LEU A 121 12.06 11.29 0.88
CA LEU A 121 10.71 11.81 1.05
C LEU A 121 9.75 10.70 1.46
N LEU A 122 9.84 9.54 0.81
CA LEU A 122 9.00 8.40 1.17
C LEU A 122 9.26 7.95 2.61
N LYS A 123 10.52 7.89 3.03
CA LYS A 123 10.88 7.56 4.41
C LYS A 123 10.26 8.55 5.40
N ALA A 124 10.30 9.84 5.09
CA ALA A 124 9.68 10.86 5.95
C ALA A 124 8.18 10.62 6.11
N TYR A 125 7.49 10.28 5.02
CA TYR A 125 6.05 9.96 5.07
C TYR A 125 5.79 8.67 5.85
N ILE A 126 6.63 7.66 5.70
CA ILE A 126 6.48 6.40 6.45
C ILE A 126 6.64 6.67 7.95
N PHE A 127 7.66 7.44 8.35
CA PHE A 127 7.85 7.78 9.77
C PHE A 127 6.67 8.56 10.33
N GLU A 128 6.12 9.49 9.56
CA GLU A 128 4.91 10.21 9.99
C GLU A 128 3.73 9.23 10.15
N ALA A 129 3.58 8.29 9.23
CA ALA A 129 2.50 7.30 9.30
C ALA A 129 2.61 6.43 10.56
N VAL A 130 3.82 6.11 10.99
CA VAL A 130 4.06 5.38 12.25
C VAL A 130 3.57 6.21 13.43
N ILE A 131 3.90 7.50 13.46
CA ILE A 131 3.47 8.41 14.53
C ILE A 131 1.94 8.51 14.55
N VAL A 132 1.33 8.64 13.39
CA VAL A 132 -0.14 8.68 13.26
C VAL A 132 -0.77 7.41 13.84
N ASP A 133 -0.22 6.26 13.51
CA ASP A 133 -0.73 4.97 14.02
C ASP A 133 -0.61 4.91 15.55
N GLU A 134 0.51 5.33 16.09
CA GLU A 134 0.74 5.35 17.53
C GLU A 134 -0.22 6.29 18.25
N ASP A 135 -0.39 7.51 17.73
CA ASP A 135 -1.27 8.51 18.33
C ASP A 135 -2.73 8.09 18.26
N ASP A 136 -3.17 7.54 17.14
CA ASP A 136 -4.53 7.07 16.96
C ASP A 136 -4.83 5.90 17.92
N PHE A 137 -3.88 5.00 18.08
CA PHE A 137 -4.00 3.87 19.01
C PHE A 137 -4.17 4.36 20.45
N LYS A 138 -3.34 5.33 20.88
CA LYS A 138 -3.43 5.91 22.23
C LYS A 138 -4.75 6.60 22.47
N LYS A 139 -5.26 7.33 21.50
CA LYS A 139 -6.57 8.00 21.61
C LYS A 139 -7.70 6.99 21.79
N LYS A 140 -7.66 5.89 21.06
CA LYS A 140 -8.68 4.85 21.18
C LYS A 140 -8.64 4.13 22.52
N ARG A 141 -7.47 4.00 23.12
CA ARG A 141 -7.33 3.34 24.43
C ARG A 141 -7.83 4.18 25.58
N LYS A 142 -7.91 5.51 25.43
CA LYS A 142 -8.36 6.43 26.49
C LYS A 142 -9.88 6.50 26.62
N LYS A 143 -10.62 5.86 25.74
CA LYS A 143 -12.08 5.84 25.83
C LYS A 143 -12.57 4.73 26.74
#